data_26c4146027237f579fc3adcedf714690
#
_entry.id   26c4146027237f579fc3adcedf714690
#
_cell.length_a   1.000
_cell.length_b   1.000
_cell.length_c   1.000
_cell.angle_alpha   90.00
_cell.angle_beta   90.00
_cell.angle_gamma   90.00
#
_symmetry.space_group_name_H-M   'P 1'
#
loop_
_entity.id
_entity.type
_entity.pdbx_description
1 polymer ?
#
loop_
_entity_poly.entity_id
_entity_poly.type
_entity_poly.pdbx_seq_one_letter_code
_entity_poly.pdbx_strand_id
1 'polypeptide(L)'
;MIPAVAQTLAKILAGGTSLISTEQIDFNHPGWRQNTGSGLNLYCYDLRINNQVHHSAQQGKSASQQGKPQETRRNGSAKWFDVSFLVSAWDDTALGEQRLLSEALMLLLPHHLLTEELLAPVLRGYGNLPMTVTTVYPSDTAALWSALGVPLRPALYVTVTTPFHLPATPPQAELSLQGGLTEPNYPNPVQASL
;
A
#
# COMPACT_ATOMS: atom_id res chain seq x y z
N MET A 1 -2.44 5.00 3.91
CA MET A 1 -1.50 4.85 2.80
C MET A 1 -2.15 4.20 1.57
N ILE A 2 -2.74 3.00 1.65
CA ILE A 2 -3.38 2.33 0.49
C ILE A 2 -4.41 3.24 -0.22
N PRO A 3 -5.37 3.89 0.49
CA PRO A 3 -6.31 4.79 -0.17
C PRO A 3 -5.64 5.95 -0.89
N ALA A 4 -4.51 6.44 -0.37
CA ALA A 4 -3.78 7.54 -0.99
C ALA A 4 -3.10 7.11 -2.31
N VAL A 5 -2.62 5.85 -2.39
CA VAL A 5 -2.12 5.28 -3.65
C VAL A 5 -3.26 5.15 -4.66
N ALA A 6 -4.40 4.60 -4.24
CA ALA A 6 -5.59 4.48 -5.09
C ALA A 6 -6.04 5.85 -5.63
N GLN A 7 -6.09 6.88 -4.76
CA GLN A 7 -6.43 8.26 -5.17
C GLN A 7 -5.40 8.85 -6.15
N THR A 8 -4.12 8.56 -5.96
CA THR A 8 -3.07 9.00 -6.89
C THR A 8 -3.26 8.37 -8.26
N LEU A 9 -3.50 7.06 -8.33
CA LEU A 9 -3.78 6.35 -9.59
C LEU A 9 -5.07 6.86 -10.25
N ALA A 10 -6.13 7.06 -9.47
CA ALA A 10 -7.40 7.60 -9.97
C ALA A 10 -7.22 9.00 -10.56
N LYS A 11 -6.40 9.86 -9.93
CA LYS A 11 -6.08 11.19 -10.46
C LYS A 11 -5.35 11.12 -11.80
N ILE A 12 -4.42 10.18 -11.98
CA ILE A 12 -3.73 9.97 -13.26
C ILE A 12 -4.73 9.51 -14.32
N LEU A 13 -5.58 8.54 -13.99
CA LEU A 13 -6.58 7.99 -14.89
C LEU A 13 -7.64 9.02 -15.30
N ALA A 14 -8.02 9.92 -14.40
CA ALA A 14 -8.99 10.99 -14.68
C ALA A 14 -8.38 12.22 -15.36
N GLY A 15 -7.05 12.37 -15.33
CA GLY A 15 -6.35 13.57 -15.85
C GLY A 15 -6.04 13.56 -17.33
N GLY A 16 -6.28 12.48 -18.04
CA GLY A 16 -5.74 12.29 -19.39
C GLY A 16 -6.66 12.65 -20.53
N THR A 17 -7.95 12.45 -20.39
CA THR A 17 -8.90 12.67 -21.49
C THR A 17 -10.29 13.03 -21.02
N SER A 18 -11.16 13.40 -21.97
CA SER A 18 -12.57 13.73 -21.73
C SER A 18 -13.46 12.54 -21.43
N LEU A 19 -12.91 11.31 -21.42
CA LEU A 19 -13.73 10.08 -21.33
C LEU A 19 -13.91 9.59 -19.89
N ILE A 20 -12.98 9.90 -18.97
CA ILE A 20 -13.04 9.39 -17.59
C ILE A 20 -12.89 10.55 -16.62
N SER A 21 -13.90 10.80 -15.81
CA SER A 21 -13.81 11.66 -14.63
C SER A 21 -13.53 10.82 -13.38
N THR A 22 -13.07 11.46 -12.30
CA THR A 22 -12.87 10.77 -11.01
C THR A 22 -14.13 10.10 -10.48
N GLU A 23 -15.31 10.61 -10.83
CA GLU A 23 -16.61 10.07 -10.43
C GLU A 23 -16.95 8.75 -11.15
N GLN A 24 -16.29 8.48 -12.28
CA GLN A 24 -16.45 7.26 -13.06
C GLN A 24 -15.44 6.17 -12.67
N ILE A 25 -14.62 6.42 -11.63
CA ILE A 25 -13.68 5.45 -11.10
C ILE A 25 -14.24 4.86 -9.82
N ASP A 26 -14.56 3.56 -9.87
CA ASP A 26 -15.05 2.79 -8.73
C ASP A 26 -13.88 2.05 -8.05
N PHE A 27 -13.87 1.99 -6.72
CA PHE A 27 -12.86 1.30 -5.92
C PHE A 27 -13.39 0.00 -5.28
N ASN A 28 -14.63 -0.33 -5.52
CA ASN A 28 -15.29 -1.49 -4.94
C ASN A 28 -14.81 -2.79 -5.59
N HIS A 29 -15.30 -3.89 -5.06
CA HIS A 29 -15.07 -5.21 -5.62
C HIS A 29 -15.53 -5.26 -7.09
N PRO A 30 -14.74 -5.83 -8.04
CA PRO A 30 -15.04 -5.78 -9.47
C PRO A 30 -16.31 -6.51 -9.89
N GLY A 31 -16.92 -7.32 -9.00
CA GLY A 31 -18.23 -7.90 -9.19
C GLY A 31 -19.40 -6.99 -8.80
N TRP A 32 -19.13 -5.87 -8.14
CA TRP A 32 -20.16 -4.94 -7.63
C TRP A 32 -20.11 -3.64 -8.41
N ARG A 33 -20.97 -3.53 -9.40
CA ARG A 33 -21.09 -2.29 -10.18
C ARG A 33 -22.05 -1.34 -9.46
N GLN A 34 -21.56 -0.19 -9.00
CA GLN A 34 -22.40 0.86 -8.41
C GLN A 34 -22.95 1.83 -9.46
N ASN A 35 -22.16 2.10 -10.50
CA ASN A 35 -22.53 3.04 -11.55
C ASN A 35 -23.12 2.32 -12.77
N THR A 36 -24.19 2.86 -13.33
CA THR A 36 -24.85 2.30 -14.53
C THR A 36 -24.21 2.74 -15.85
N GLY A 37 -23.24 3.66 -15.81
CA GLY A 37 -22.54 4.18 -16.99
C GLY A 37 -21.18 3.52 -17.25
N SER A 38 -20.48 3.99 -18.28
CA SER A 38 -19.10 3.64 -18.59
C SER A 38 -18.15 4.13 -17.51
N GLY A 39 -17.13 3.35 -17.18
CA GLY A 39 -16.15 3.73 -16.16
C GLY A 39 -15.06 2.70 -15.94
N LEU A 40 -14.14 3.02 -15.03
CA LEU A 40 -13.08 2.14 -14.59
C LEU A 40 -13.32 1.66 -13.16
N ASN A 41 -12.88 0.44 -12.89
CA ASN A 41 -12.77 -0.09 -11.55
C ASN A 41 -11.29 -0.22 -11.20
N LEU A 42 -10.90 0.31 -10.05
CA LEU A 42 -9.54 0.27 -9.50
C LEU A 42 -9.56 -0.46 -8.16
N TYR A 43 -9.44 -1.77 -8.20
CA TYR A 43 -9.54 -2.64 -7.03
C TYR A 43 -8.17 -3.04 -6.48
N CYS A 44 -7.91 -2.76 -5.20
CA CYS A 44 -6.71 -3.24 -4.52
C CYS A 44 -6.88 -4.72 -4.16
N TYR A 45 -6.09 -5.61 -4.76
CA TYR A 45 -6.25 -7.06 -4.57
C TYR A 45 -5.10 -7.72 -3.81
N ASP A 46 -3.93 -7.07 -3.72
CA ASP A 46 -2.77 -7.68 -3.07
C ASP A 46 -1.89 -6.63 -2.37
N LEU A 47 -1.28 -7.04 -1.26
CA LEU A 47 -0.36 -6.23 -0.47
C LEU A 47 0.79 -7.10 0.01
N ARG A 48 2.02 -6.81 -0.42
CA ARG A 48 3.22 -7.58 -0.07
C ARG A 48 4.32 -6.68 0.48
N ILE A 49 5.09 -7.21 1.43
CA ILE A 49 6.29 -6.53 1.92
C ILE A 49 7.34 -6.55 0.80
N ASN A 50 7.90 -5.39 0.48
CA ASN A 50 9.03 -5.25 -0.43
C ASN A 50 10.34 -5.13 0.36
N ASN A 51 11.07 -6.25 0.46
CA ASN A 51 12.34 -6.29 1.17
C ASN A 51 13.52 -5.72 0.34
N GLN A 52 13.37 -5.58 -0.99
CA GLN A 52 14.47 -5.14 -1.86
C GLN A 52 14.80 -3.66 -1.68
N VAL A 53 13.81 -2.82 -1.41
CA VAL A 53 14.01 -1.38 -1.22
C VAL A 53 14.79 -1.09 0.07
N HIS A 54 14.69 -1.93 1.09
CA HIS A 54 15.48 -1.80 2.32
C HIS A 54 16.99 -1.92 2.08
N HIS A 55 17.42 -2.80 1.18
CA HIS A 55 18.84 -3.02 0.91
C HIS A 55 19.46 -1.85 0.14
N SER A 56 18.74 -1.24 -0.79
CA SER A 56 19.24 -0.11 -1.59
C SER A 56 19.42 1.16 -0.74
N ALA A 57 18.54 1.39 0.23
CA ALA A 57 18.62 2.54 1.14
C ALA A 57 19.77 2.42 2.16
N GLN A 58 20.20 1.19 2.50
CA GLN A 58 21.35 0.95 3.39
C GLN A 58 22.68 1.00 2.67
N GLN A 59 22.78 0.53 1.43
CA GLN A 59 24.01 0.57 0.64
C GLN A 59 24.44 1.98 0.23
N GLY A 60 23.49 2.91 0.06
CA GLY A 60 23.81 4.32 -0.22
C GLY A 60 24.38 5.10 0.97
N LYS A 61 24.33 4.58 2.19
CA LYS A 61 24.81 5.25 3.42
C LYS A 61 26.26 4.96 3.78
N SER A 62 26.95 4.05 3.09
CA SER A 62 28.36 3.69 3.39
C SER A 62 29.41 4.53 2.69
N ALA A 63 29.02 5.44 1.81
CA ALA A 63 29.98 6.31 1.12
C ALA A 63 29.54 7.77 1.24
N SER A 64 30.30 8.51 2.09
CA SER A 64 30.30 9.98 2.21
C SER A 64 29.03 10.64 2.79
N GLN A 65 29.09 11.07 4.05
CA GLN A 65 28.96 12.48 4.43
C GLN A 65 28.87 12.65 5.94
N GLN A 66 29.98 13.10 6.52
CA GLN A 66 29.97 13.91 7.74
C GLN A 66 29.40 15.28 7.35
N GLY A 67 28.29 15.67 7.97
CA GLY A 67 27.84 17.05 8.00
C GLY A 67 26.54 17.38 7.27
N LYS A 68 25.42 16.89 7.80
CA LYS A 68 24.14 17.65 7.90
C LYS A 68 23.10 16.83 8.66
N PRO A 69 22.69 17.20 9.86
CA PRO A 69 21.67 16.47 10.60
C PRO A 69 20.33 17.17 10.41
N GLN A 70 19.44 16.72 9.59
CA GLN A 70 18.01 16.97 9.85
C GLN A 70 16.96 16.32 8.93
N GLU A 71 17.30 15.80 7.75
CA GLU A 71 16.26 15.23 6.88
C GLU A 71 16.18 13.69 6.88
N THR A 72 17.14 13.02 7.51
CA THR A 72 17.33 11.56 7.43
C THR A 72 16.49 10.75 8.43
N ARG A 73 15.72 11.38 9.29
CA ARG A 73 14.98 10.67 10.37
C ARG A 73 13.67 10.00 9.94
N ARG A 74 13.08 10.38 8.81
CA ARG A 74 11.82 9.76 8.35
C ARG A 74 12.03 8.42 7.64
N ASN A 75 13.16 8.20 6.99
CA ASN A 75 13.40 6.99 6.20
C ASN A 75 13.86 5.76 7.01
N GLY A 76 14.25 5.91 8.26
CA GLY A 76 14.82 4.83 9.07
C GLY A 76 13.81 3.79 9.60
N SER A 77 12.52 4.12 9.62
CA SER A 77 11.47 3.27 10.24
C SER A 77 10.35 2.89 9.27
N ALA A 78 10.41 3.30 8.01
CA ALA A 78 9.39 2.95 7.04
C ALA A 78 9.63 1.54 6.49
N LYS A 79 8.62 0.70 6.55
CA LYS A 79 8.58 -0.57 5.80
C LYS A 79 7.97 -0.30 4.44
N TRP A 80 8.56 -0.88 3.39
CA TRP A 80 8.08 -0.73 2.02
C TRP A 80 7.16 -1.89 1.64
N PHE A 81 6.11 -1.56 0.92
CA PHE A 81 5.12 -2.51 0.45
C PHE A 81 4.83 -2.31 -1.02
N ASP A 82 4.63 -3.41 -1.72
CA ASP A 82 4.04 -3.43 -3.04
C ASP A 82 2.53 -3.55 -2.89
N VAL A 83 1.84 -2.53 -3.37
CA VAL A 83 0.37 -2.45 -3.38
C VAL A 83 -0.09 -2.70 -4.80
N SER A 84 -0.81 -3.80 -5.01
CA SER A 84 -1.25 -4.23 -6.34
C SER A 84 -2.73 -3.94 -6.58
N PHE A 85 -2.99 -3.34 -7.73
CA PHE A 85 -4.33 -2.96 -8.18
C PHE A 85 -4.70 -3.67 -9.46
N LEU A 86 -5.96 -4.07 -9.54
CA LEU A 86 -6.62 -4.54 -10.73
C LEU A 86 -7.40 -3.38 -11.33
N VAL A 87 -7.09 -3.00 -12.57
CA VAL A 87 -7.83 -1.97 -13.31
C VAL A 87 -8.66 -2.68 -14.37
N SER A 88 -9.98 -2.65 -14.24
CA SER A 88 -10.93 -3.19 -15.21
C SER A 88 -11.88 -2.09 -15.69
N ALA A 89 -12.52 -2.30 -16.82
CA ALA A 89 -13.45 -1.34 -17.40
C ALA A 89 -14.87 -1.89 -17.41
N TRP A 90 -15.82 -0.95 -17.39
CA TRP A 90 -17.23 -1.20 -17.58
C TRP A 90 -17.76 -0.30 -18.69
N ASP A 91 -18.45 -0.90 -19.63
CA ASP A 91 -19.20 -0.20 -20.70
C ASP A 91 -20.37 -1.06 -21.14
N ASP A 92 -21.33 -0.49 -21.87
CA ASP A 92 -22.44 -1.23 -22.42
C ASP A 92 -22.04 -2.12 -23.60
N THR A 93 -20.84 -1.89 -24.15
CA THR A 93 -20.28 -2.66 -25.27
C THR A 93 -18.87 -3.17 -24.95
N ALA A 94 -18.54 -4.36 -25.46
CA ALA A 94 -17.19 -4.92 -25.30
C ALA A 94 -16.10 -4.01 -25.92
N LEU A 95 -16.40 -3.35 -27.04
CA LEU A 95 -15.46 -2.40 -27.65
C LEU A 95 -15.27 -1.14 -26.80
N GLY A 96 -16.30 -0.68 -26.12
CA GLY A 96 -16.24 0.41 -25.16
C GLY A 96 -15.33 0.07 -23.99
N GLU A 97 -15.45 -1.12 -23.39
CA GLU A 97 -14.54 -1.61 -22.34
C GLU A 97 -13.09 -1.64 -22.82
N GLN A 98 -12.83 -2.17 -24.00
CA GLN A 98 -11.49 -2.23 -24.58
C GLN A 98 -10.92 -0.84 -24.84
N ARG A 99 -11.73 0.11 -25.27
CA ARG A 99 -11.32 1.50 -25.48
C ARG A 99 -10.92 2.15 -24.17
N LEU A 100 -11.72 2.01 -23.12
CA LEU A 100 -11.43 2.54 -21.77
C LEU A 100 -10.12 1.94 -21.20
N LEU A 101 -9.90 0.63 -21.37
CA LEU A 101 -8.66 -0.01 -20.92
C LEU A 101 -7.44 0.45 -21.73
N SER A 102 -7.60 0.64 -23.05
CA SER A 102 -6.51 1.16 -23.90
C SER A 102 -6.11 2.56 -23.48
N GLU A 103 -7.07 3.38 -23.14
CA GLU A 103 -6.84 4.74 -22.63
C GLU A 103 -6.17 4.71 -21.26
N ALA A 104 -6.67 3.91 -20.33
CA ALA A 104 -6.06 3.71 -19.03
C ALA A 104 -4.59 3.24 -19.15
N LEU A 105 -4.31 2.32 -20.09
CA LEU A 105 -2.96 1.85 -20.35
C LEU A 105 -2.05 2.97 -20.86
N MET A 106 -2.53 3.78 -21.83
CA MET A 106 -1.77 4.92 -22.36
C MET A 106 -1.44 5.96 -21.28
N LEU A 107 -2.34 6.16 -20.31
CA LEU A 107 -2.12 7.08 -19.20
C LEU A 107 -1.14 6.53 -18.16
N LEU A 108 -1.17 5.24 -17.89
CA LEU A 108 -0.34 4.63 -16.83
C LEU A 108 1.08 4.29 -17.29
N LEU A 109 1.25 3.84 -18.54
CA LEU A 109 2.55 3.37 -19.07
C LEU A 109 3.71 4.38 -18.96
N PRO A 110 3.50 5.70 -19.17
CA PRO A 110 4.59 6.68 -19.04
C PRO A 110 5.11 6.83 -17.59
N HIS A 111 4.34 6.39 -16.59
CA HIS A 111 4.66 6.60 -15.20
C HIS A 111 5.37 5.39 -14.58
N HIS A 112 6.67 5.18 -14.87
CA HIS A 112 7.46 4.17 -14.14
C HIS A 112 7.77 4.59 -12.70
N LEU A 113 7.75 5.90 -12.46
CA LEU A 113 7.93 6.55 -11.18
C LEU A 113 6.84 7.59 -10.99
N LEU A 114 6.10 7.49 -9.90
CA LEU A 114 5.14 8.50 -9.49
C LEU A 114 5.92 9.63 -8.83
N THR A 115 5.99 10.79 -9.49
CA THR A 115 6.66 11.99 -8.97
C THR A 115 5.87 12.58 -7.80
N GLU A 116 6.55 13.28 -6.89
CA GLU A 116 5.91 13.87 -5.70
C GLU A 116 4.73 14.80 -6.03
N GLU A 117 4.74 15.43 -7.19
CA GLU A 117 3.64 16.31 -7.66
C GLU A 117 2.35 15.54 -7.91
N LEU A 118 2.46 14.30 -8.38
CA LEU A 118 1.32 13.41 -8.63
C LEU A 118 0.79 12.79 -7.35
N LEU A 119 1.66 12.62 -6.34
CA LEU A 119 1.32 11.92 -5.12
C LEU A 119 0.29 12.67 -4.27
N ALA A 120 -0.61 11.92 -3.68
CA ALA A 120 -1.47 12.42 -2.61
C ALA A 120 -0.61 12.98 -1.44
N PRO A 121 -1.05 14.04 -0.74
CA PRO A 121 -0.22 14.74 0.25
C PRO A 121 0.43 13.83 1.31
N VAL A 122 -0.28 12.79 1.74
CA VAL A 122 0.21 11.84 2.76
C VAL A 122 1.35 10.95 2.26
N LEU A 123 1.56 10.84 0.95
CA LEU A 123 2.64 10.06 0.32
C LEU A 123 3.87 10.92 -0.04
N ARG A 124 3.80 12.22 0.13
CA ARG A 124 4.91 13.14 -0.18
C ARG A 124 6.01 13.10 0.89
N GLY A 125 7.23 13.45 0.49
CA GLY A 125 8.39 13.48 1.38
C GLY A 125 9.17 12.16 1.44
N TYR A 126 8.82 11.19 0.59
CA TYR A 126 9.55 9.93 0.43
C TYR A 126 10.28 9.81 -0.91
N GLY A 127 10.21 10.87 -1.72
CA GLY A 127 10.68 10.85 -3.10
C GLY A 127 9.68 10.20 -4.06
N ASN A 128 10.17 9.88 -5.24
CA ASN A 128 9.36 9.25 -6.27
C ASN A 128 9.06 7.79 -5.91
N LEU A 129 7.81 7.36 -6.10
CA LEU A 129 7.39 5.99 -5.82
C LEU A 129 7.44 5.14 -7.09
N PRO A 130 8.12 3.98 -7.06
CA PRO A 130 8.13 3.05 -8.20
C PRO A 130 6.73 2.55 -8.53
N MET A 131 6.40 2.53 -9.82
CA MET A 131 5.18 1.95 -10.34
C MET A 131 5.48 1.04 -11.52
N THR A 132 4.79 -0.09 -11.57
CA THR A 132 4.89 -1.05 -12.67
C THR A 132 3.50 -1.38 -13.17
N VAL A 133 3.29 -1.26 -14.48
CA VAL A 133 2.14 -1.82 -15.17
C VAL A 133 2.57 -3.16 -15.74
N THR A 134 2.04 -4.25 -15.20
CA THR A 134 2.43 -5.59 -15.62
C THR A 134 1.61 -6.02 -16.82
N THR A 135 2.30 -6.37 -17.90
CA THR A 135 1.73 -7.00 -19.10
C THR A 135 1.80 -8.54 -19.05
N VAL A 136 2.59 -9.06 -18.10
CA VAL A 136 2.68 -10.49 -17.81
C VAL A 136 1.63 -10.81 -16.76
N TYR A 137 0.79 -11.76 -17.03
CA TYR A 137 -0.21 -12.22 -16.08
C TYR A 137 0.47 -12.62 -14.77
N PRO A 138 -0.07 -12.21 -13.60
CA PRO A 138 0.27 -12.87 -12.36
C PRO A 138 0.17 -14.37 -12.56
N SER A 139 1.08 -15.13 -11.99
CA SER A 139 1.26 -16.57 -12.25
C SER A 139 -0.02 -17.40 -12.09
N ASP A 140 -1.10 -16.81 -11.59
CA ASP A 140 -2.40 -17.46 -11.45
C ASP A 140 -3.57 -16.47 -11.62
N THR A 141 -3.67 -15.86 -12.81
CA THR A 141 -4.77 -14.94 -13.15
C THR A 141 -6.14 -15.65 -13.05
N ALA A 142 -6.22 -16.90 -13.45
CA ALA A 142 -7.46 -17.66 -13.37
C ALA A 142 -7.91 -17.84 -11.91
N ALA A 143 -6.98 -18.17 -10.99
CA ALA A 143 -7.30 -18.28 -9.58
C ALA A 143 -7.71 -16.94 -8.97
N LEU A 144 -7.06 -15.83 -9.36
CA LEU A 144 -7.45 -14.49 -8.90
C LEU A 144 -8.90 -14.17 -9.26
N TRP A 145 -9.26 -14.33 -10.56
CA TRP A 145 -10.62 -14.05 -11.01
C TRP A 145 -11.64 -15.02 -10.43
N SER A 146 -11.26 -16.30 -10.28
CA SER A 146 -12.09 -17.29 -9.58
C SER A 146 -12.34 -16.93 -8.12
N ALA A 147 -11.29 -16.47 -7.41
CA ALA A 147 -11.41 -16.02 -6.01
C ALA A 147 -12.27 -14.78 -5.86
N LEU A 148 -12.26 -13.89 -6.86
CA LEU A 148 -13.15 -12.73 -6.93
C LEU A 148 -14.60 -13.11 -7.28
N GLY A 149 -14.86 -14.35 -7.68
CA GLY A 149 -16.21 -14.80 -8.03
C GLY A 149 -16.82 -14.12 -9.24
N VAL A 150 -15.98 -13.57 -10.13
CA VAL A 150 -16.40 -12.90 -11.37
C VAL A 150 -15.73 -13.53 -12.58
N PRO A 151 -16.41 -13.55 -13.74
CA PRO A 151 -15.81 -14.06 -14.98
C PRO A 151 -14.54 -13.30 -15.33
N LEU A 152 -13.55 -14.04 -15.89
CA LEU A 152 -12.33 -13.43 -16.42
C LEU A 152 -12.67 -12.38 -17.48
N ARG A 153 -12.09 -11.21 -17.33
CA ARG A 153 -12.19 -10.09 -18.28
C ARG A 153 -10.84 -9.42 -18.48
N PRO A 154 -10.67 -8.68 -19.58
CA PRO A 154 -9.46 -7.86 -19.78
C PRO A 154 -9.26 -6.91 -18.61
N ALA A 155 -8.03 -6.81 -18.12
CA ALA A 155 -7.67 -5.91 -17.03
C ALA A 155 -6.18 -5.57 -17.07
N LEU A 156 -5.79 -4.45 -16.44
CA LEU A 156 -4.40 -4.07 -16.20
C LEU A 156 -4.03 -4.40 -14.76
N TYR A 157 -2.79 -4.82 -14.55
CA TYR A 157 -2.25 -5.10 -13.23
C TYR A 157 -1.21 -4.02 -12.91
N VAL A 158 -1.48 -3.21 -11.91
CA VAL A 158 -0.66 -2.07 -11.53
C VAL A 158 -0.13 -2.28 -10.13
N THR A 159 1.19 -2.21 -9.96
CA THR A 159 1.82 -2.32 -8.64
C THR A 159 2.57 -1.03 -8.33
N VAL A 160 2.33 -0.48 -7.14
CA VAL A 160 3.02 0.70 -6.63
C VAL A 160 3.77 0.33 -5.35
N THR A 161 5.08 0.59 -5.34
CA THR A 161 5.90 0.41 -4.14
C THR A 161 5.83 1.67 -3.28
N THR A 162 5.32 1.54 -2.05
CA THR A 162 5.03 2.67 -1.17
C THR A 162 5.51 2.44 0.26
N PRO A 163 6.00 3.49 0.97
CA PRO A 163 6.40 3.38 2.36
C PRO A 163 5.20 3.39 3.30
N PHE A 164 5.28 2.56 4.33
CA PHE A 164 4.36 2.54 5.45
C PHE A 164 5.10 2.85 6.75
N HIS A 165 4.63 3.87 7.46
CA HIS A 165 5.08 4.13 8.82
C HIS A 165 4.29 3.26 9.79
N LEU A 166 5.02 2.49 10.59
CA LEU A 166 4.45 1.95 11.81
C LEU A 166 4.35 3.11 12.80
N PRO A 167 3.21 3.28 13.49
CA PRO A 167 3.17 4.19 14.62
C PRO A 167 4.28 3.77 15.60
N ALA A 168 5.06 4.75 16.08
CA ALA A 168 6.05 4.48 17.10
C ALA A 168 5.34 3.77 18.24
N THR A 169 5.77 2.56 18.60
CA THR A 169 5.30 1.88 19.80
C THR A 169 5.51 2.85 20.95
N PRO A 170 4.48 3.22 21.72
CA PRO A 170 4.69 4.06 22.90
C PRO A 170 5.79 3.40 23.73
N PRO A 171 6.72 4.18 24.32
CA PRO A 171 7.77 3.60 25.14
C PRO A 171 7.04 2.70 26.13
N GLN A 172 7.40 1.40 26.13
CA GLN A 172 6.91 0.48 27.15
C GLN A 172 7.34 1.14 28.46
N ALA A 173 6.36 1.61 29.24
CA ALA A 173 6.62 1.97 30.63
C ALA A 173 7.24 0.71 31.23
N GLU A 174 8.54 0.78 31.51
CA GLU A 174 9.20 -0.21 32.32
C GLU A 174 8.39 -0.25 33.62
N LEU A 175 7.57 -1.27 33.75
CA LEU A 175 6.99 -1.65 35.03
C LEU A 175 8.20 -1.98 35.90
N SER A 176 8.72 -0.96 36.57
CA SER A 176 9.66 -1.11 37.67
C SER A 176 8.94 -1.94 38.71
N LEU A 177 9.19 -3.24 38.70
CA LEU A 177 8.86 -4.15 39.80
C LEU A 177 9.76 -3.79 40.99
N GLN A 178 9.57 -2.60 41.55
CA GLN A 178 9.96 -2.27 42.91
C GLN A 178 8.78 -2.56 43.84
N GLY A 179 8.31 -3.79 43.78
CA GLY A 179 7.51 -4.40 44.82
C GLY A 179 8.46 -5.15 45.73
N GLY A 180 8.92 -4.51 46.81
CA GLY A 180 9.62 -5.20 47.89
C GLY A 180 8.83 -6.39 48.33
N LEU A 181 9.41 -7.56 48.24
CA LEU A 181 8.92 -8.79 48.91
C LEU A 181 9.05 -8.52 50.43
N THR A 182 8.03 -8.01 51.07
CA THR A 182 7.84 -8.18 52.49
C THR A 182 7.44 -9.63 52.72
N GLU A 183 8.38 -10.40 53.21
CA GLU A 183 8.12 -11.76 53.70
C GLU A 183 7.02 -11.70 54.76
N PRO A 184 5.98 -12.53 54.68
CA PRO A 184 5.02 -12.68 55.75
C PRO A 184 5.70 -13.34 56.92
N ASN A 185 5.80 -12.59 58.05
CA ASN A 185 6.30 -13.07 59.33
C ASN A 185 5.30 -14.09 59.91
N TYR A 186 5.64 -15.43 59.80
CA TYR A 186 4.89 -16.48 60.44
C TYR A 186 5.34 -16.57 61.91
N PRO A 187 4.44 -16.48 62.91
CA PRO A 187 4.82 -16.67 64.30
C PRO A 187 5.17 -18.17 64.54
N ASN A 188 6.33 -18.35 65.18
CA ASN A 188 6.83 -19.64 65.64
C ASN A 188 5.83 -20.35 66.55
N PRO A 189 5.47 -21.60 66.37
CA PRO A 189 4.68 -22.35 67.34
C PRO A 189 5.55 -22.63 68.59
N VAL A 190 5.09 -22.07 69.71
CA VAL A 190 5.64 -22.31 71.00
C VAL A 190 5.54 -23.82 71.36
N GLN A 191 6.66 -24.39 71.73
CA GLN A 191 6.79 -25.67 72.36
C GLN A 191 5.92 -25.70 73.66
N ALA A 192 4.94 -26.58 73.71
CA ALA A 192 4.31 -26.95 74.95
C ALA A 192 4.84 -28.35 75.32
N SER A 193 5.73 -28.37 76.33
CA SER A 193 6.11 -29.57 77.07
C SER A 193 5.09 -29.82 78.11
N LEU A 194 4.81 -31.10 78.26
CA LEU A 194 4.18 -31.93 79.34
C LEU A 194 2.87 -32.50 78.95
#